data_cd45d23c28fe5ac108501b356a6aaf7a
#
_entry.id   cd45d23c28fe5ac108501b356a6aaf7a
#
_cell.length_a   1.000
_cell.length_b   1.000
_cell.length_c   1.000
_cell.angle_alpha   90.00
_cell.angle_beta   90.00
_cell.angle_gamma   90.00
#
_symmetry.space_group_name_H-M   'P 1'
#
loop_
_entity.id
_entity.type
_entity.pdbx_description
1 polymer ?
#
loop_
_entity_poly.entity_id
_entity_poly.type
_entity_poly.pdbx_seq_one_letter_code
_entity_poly.pdbx_strand_id
1 'polypeptide(L)'
;MLLKRKKRNNMLLQEYRPFQVDKQLVERSIKENRSLVVTGVLQRAEAKNQNGRVYPKEILAREIKAYMEGPVKENRAMGELDHPESSVINLQNVSHNIKRCWWDGDDVMGDVEVLPTPAGNILKALFASGITVGISSRGMGSVSENLAEGTVEVQDDFELLCWDFVSTPSTQGAFMTPKGRALQEGKEIPEYKYTNVNNIIRDIICDNTGICKC
;
A
#
# COMPACT_ATOMS: atom_id res chain seq x y z
N MET A 1 -25.21 23.58 -27.89
CA MET A 1 -25.04 22.26 -27.27
C MET A 1 -23.93 22.39 -26.21
N LEU A 2 -24.33 22.65 -24.96
CA LEU A 2 -23.38 22.87 -23.86
C LEU A 2 -22.89 21.50 -23.37
N LEU A 3 -21.65 21.17 -23.62
CA LEU A 3 -20.97 20.03 -23.04
C LEU A 3 -20.88 20.24 -21.52
N LYS A 4 -21.70 19.50 -20.77
CA LYS A 4 -21.56 19.41 -19.30
C LYS A 4 -20.17 18.81 -19.01
N ARG A 5 -19.24 19.66 -18.56
CA ARG A 5 -17.99 19.17 -17.94
C ARG A 5 -18.37 18.30 -16.73
N LYS A 6 -18.17 16.98 -16.86
CA LYS A 6 -18.20 16.08 -15.70
C LYS A 6 -17.19 16.62 -14.69
N LYS A 7 -17.65 16.95 -13.47
CA LYS A 7 -16.76 17.24 -12.36
C LYS A 7 -15.94 15.96 -12.12
N ARG A 8 -14.64 16.04 -12.37
CA ARG A 8 -13.70 14.98 -11.98
C ARG A 8 -13.57 15.07 -10.46
N ASN A 9 -13.99 14.01 -9.77
CA ASN A 9 -13.79 13.92 -8.33
C ASN A 9 -12.40 13.31 -8.12
N ASN A 10 -11.39 14.17 -7.95
CA ASN A 10 -10.06 13.74 -7.54
C ASN A 10 -10.16 13.14 -6.15
N MET A 11 -9.88 11.83 -6.02
CA MET A 11 -9.81 11.16 -4.74
C MET A 11 -8.45 10.50 -4.53
N LEU A 12 -8.05 10.37 -3.27
CA LEU A 12 -6.84 9.68 -2.87
C LEU A 12 -7.04 8.17 -3.05
N LEU A 13 -6.19 7.55 -3.85
CA LEU A 13 -6.21 6.12 -4.12
C LEU A 13 -4.99 5.47 -3.46
N GLN A 14 -5.24 4.38 -2.73
CA GLN A 14 -4.23 3.65 -1.98
C GLN A 14 -4.36 2.16 -2.28
N GLU A 15 -3.24 1.50 -2.58
CA GLU A 15 -3.18 0.07 -2.84
C GLU A 15 -2.07 -0.59 -2.03
N TYR A 16 -2.43 -1.65 -1.31
CA TYR A 16 -1.51 -2.43 -0.49
C TYR A 16 -0.96 -3.66 -1.21
N ARG A 17 0.34 -3.91 -1.02
CA ARG A 17 1.03 -5.16 -1.40
C ARG A 17 1.93 -5.62 -0.26
N PRO A 18 1.90 -6.92 0.14
CA PRO A 18 2.88 -7.46 1.06
C PRO A 18 4.27 -7.40 0.43
N PHE A 19 5.23 -6.81 1.14
CA PHE A 19 6.61 -6.71 0.69
C PHE A 19 7.46 -7.76 1.38
N GLN A 20 8.02 -8.69 0.59
CA GLN A 20 8.88 -9.75 1.11
C GLN A 20 10.33 -9.29 1.15
N VAL A 21 10.98 -9.48 2.29
CA VAL A 21 12.37 -9.12 2.49
C VAL A 21 13.16 -10.35 2.90
N ASP A 22 14.33 -10.54 2.28
CA ASP A 22 15.28 -11.57 2.68
C ASP A 22 15.89 -11.21 4.04
N LYS A 23 15.59 -12.03 5.04
CA LYS A 23 16.07 -11.82 6.42
C LYS A 23 17.59 -11.82 6.51
N GLN A 24 18.29 -12.64 5.72
CA GLN A 24 19.76 -12.68 5.72
C GLN A 24 20.35 -11.37 5.19
N LEU A 25 19.69 -10.76 4.18
CA LEU A 25 20.09 -9.46 3.65
C LEU A 25 19.95 -8.37 4.73
N VAL A 26 18.85 -8.39 5.50
CA VAL A 26 18.62 -7.44 6.59
C VAL A 26 19.67 -7.58 7.68
N GLU A 27 19.90 -8.81 8.16
CA GLU A 27 20.89 -9.11 9.20
C GLU A 27 22.30 -8.67 8.77
N ARG A 28 22.67 -8.95 7.51
CA ARG A 28 23.96 -8.51 6.96
C ARG A 28 24.07 -6.98 6.91
N SER A 29 23.02 -6.29 6.44
CA SER A 29 22.97 -4.83 6.39
C SER A 29 23.15 -4.20 7.79
N ILE A 30 22.54 -4.78 8.81
CA ILE A 30 22.69 -4.32 10.20
C ILE A 30 24.12 -4.57 10.69
N LYS A 31 24.64 -5.79 10.50
CA LYS A 31 25.98 -6.20 10.95
C LYS A 31 27.10 -5.38 10.31
N GLU A 32 26.95 -5.09 9.02
CA GLU A 32 27.96 -4.36 8.24
C GLU A 32 27.71 -2.84 8.20
N ASN A 33 26.68 -2.34 8.89
CA ASN A 33 26.25 -0.94 8.90
C ASN A 33 26.08 -0.35 7.47
N ARG A 34 25.53 -1.14 6.54
CA ARG A 34 25.28 -0.75 5.15
C ARG A 34 23.83 -0.35 4.92
N SER A 35 23.56 0.37 3.84
CA SER A 35 22.22 0.60 3.33
C SER A 35 21.53 -0.74 3.07
N LEU A 36 20.29 -0.86 3.49
CA LEU A 36 19.43 -1.99 3.17
C LEU A 36 18.66 -1.67 1.90
N VAL A 37 18.94 -2.38 0.82
CA VAL A 37 18.14 -2.34 -0.40
C VAL A 37 17.37 -3.65 -0.50
N VAL A 38 16.05 -3.54 -0.64
CA VAL A 38 15.14 -4.67 -0.76
C VAL A 38 14.42 -4.60 -2.10
N THR A 39 14.10 -5.77 -2.67
CA THR A 39 13.46 -5.89 -3.97
C THR A 39 12.13 -6.63 -3.81
N GLY A 40 11.09 -6.16 -4.45
CA GLY A 40 9.79 -6.82 -4.43
C GLY A 40 8.77 -6.21 -5.36
N VAL A 41 7.56 -6.77 -5.33
CA VAL A 41 6.41 -6.27 -6.08
C VAL A 41 5.88 -5.02 -5.38
N LEU A 42 5.80 -3.91 -6.09
CA LEU A 42 5.23 -2.65 -5.62
C LEU A 42 3.73 -2.58 -5.91
N GLN A 43 3.31 -3.02 -7.12
CA GLN A 43 1.92 -2.94 -7.58
C GLN A 43 1.66 -3.95 -8.70
N ARG A 44 0.40 -4.29 -8.97
CA ARG A 44 -0.01 -5.13 -10.10
C ARG A 44 -1.06 -4.43 -10.94
N ALA A 45 -0.89 -4.47 -12.27
CA ALA A 45 -1.88 -4.03 -13.23
C ALA A 45 -2.92 -5.13 -13.53
N GLU A 46 -4.02 -4.77 -14.15
CA GLU A 46 -5.07 -5.65 -14.70
C GLU A 46 -5.71 -6.61 -13.69
N ALA A 47 -5.37 -6.54 -12.42
CA ALA A 47 -5.91 -7.39 -11.38
C ALA A 47 -6.72 -6.60 -10.36
N LYS A 48 -7.85 -7.18 -9.93
CA LYS A 48 -8.65 -6.63 -8.83
C LYS A 48 -7.81 -6.67 -7.56
N ASN A 49 -7.55 -5.52 -7.00
CA ASN A 49 -6.86 -5.41 -5.73
C ASN A 49 -7.83 -5.58 -4.55
N GLN A 50 -7.29 -5.49 -3.33
CA GLN A 50 -8.06 -5.67 -2.12
C GLN A 50 -9.13 -4.61 -1.88
N ASN A 51 -8.96 -3.41 -2.47
CA ASN A 51 -9.95 -2.33 -2.42
C ASN A 51 -10.99 -2.45 -3.55
N GLY A 52 -11.00 -3.56 -4.30
CA GLY A 52 -11.89 -3.77 -5.44
C GLY A 52 -11.47 -3.00 -6.69
N ARG A 53 -10.31 -2.34 -6.70
CA ARG A 53 -9.83 -1.52 -7.81
C ARG A 53 -9.02 -2.32 -8.80
N VAL A 54 -9.16 -1.96 -10.07
CA VAL A 54 -8.32 -2.43 -11.18
C VAL A 54 -7.58 -1.23 -11.73
N TYR A 55 -6.27 -1.39 -11.91
CA TYR A 55 -5.41 -0.40 -12.54
C TYR A 55 -5.10 -0.85 -13.97
N PRO A 56 -5.63 -0.17 -15.00
CA PRO A 56 -5.30 -0.49 -16.39
C PRO A 56 -3.80 -0.37 -16.64
N LYS A 57 -3.22 -1.35 -17.33
CA LYS A 57 -1.77 -1.43 -17.54
C LYS A 57 -1.21 -0.19 -18.26
N GLU A 58 -1.96 0.36 -19.21
CA GLU A 58 -1.55 1.54 -19.94
C GLU A 58 -1.41 2.78 -19.03
N ILE A 59 -2.38 2.99 -18.13
CA ILE A 59 -2.37 4.08 -17.16
C ILE A 59 -1.21 3.91 -16.20
N LEU A 60 -1.08 2.71 -15.62
CA LEU A 60 0.00 2.44 -14.67
C LEU A 60 1.38 2.52 -15.34
N ALA A 61 1.54 2.07 -16.59
CA ALA A 61 2.79 2.17 -17.32
C ALA A 61 3.21 3.61 -17.59
N ARG A 62 2.25 4.48 -17.92
CA ARG A 62 2.48 5.92 -18.06
C ARG A 62 3.02 6.52 -16.74
N GLU A 63 2.37 6.20 -15.63
CA GLU A 63 2.73 6.72 -14.31
C GLU A 63 4.10 6.20 -13.84
N ILE A 64 4.37 4.89 -14.03
CA ILE A 64 5.69 4.31 -13.72
C ILE A 64 6.80 5.00 -14.52
N LYS A 65 6.56 5.25 -15.81
CA LYS A 65 7.53 5.97 -16.65
C LYS A 65 7.78 7.39 -16.12
N ALA A 66 6.71 8.14 -15.84
CA ALA A 66 6.82 9.49 -15.29
C ALA A 66 7.53 9.50 -13.92
N TYR A 67 7.23 8.53 -13.06
CA TYR A 67 7.86 8.38 -11.75
C TYR A 67 9.37 8.07 -11.86
N MET A 68 9.76 7.21 -12.82
CA MET A 68 11.15 6.89 -13.08
C MET A 68 11.93 8.08 -13.68
N GLU A 69 11.34 8.82 -14.62
CA GLU A 69 11.95 9.97 -15.28
C GLU A 69 12.03 11.22 -14.38
N GLY A 70 11.13 11.32 -13.40
CA GLY A 70 11.08 12.41 -12.42
C GLY A 70 11.65 11.99 -11.07
N PRO A 71 10.80 11.59 -10.09
CA PRO A 71 11.19 11.38 -8.70
C PRO A 71 12.38 10.42 -8.51
N VAL A 72 12.42 9.30 -9.23
CA VAL A 72 13.51 8.31 -9.11
C VAL A 72 14.82 8.89 -9.65
N LYS A 73 14.80 9.45 -10.87
CA LYS A 73 15.98 10.06 -11.50
C LYS A 73 16.56 11.21 -10.67
N GLU A 74 15.69 11.98 -10.02
CA GLU A 74 16.06 13.10 -9.15
C GLU A 74 16.42 12.65 -7.72
N ASN A 75 16.43 11.35 -7.45
CA ASN A 75 16.69 10.76 -6.12
C ASN A 75 15.79 11.32 -5.00
N ARG A 76 14.53 11.58 -5.29
CA ARG A 76 13.51 12.08 -4.38
C ARG A 76 12.23 11.23 -4.34
N ALA A 77 12.31 9.98 -4.81
CA ALA A 77 11.23 9.01 -4.82
C ALA A 77 10.99 8.43 -3.41
N MET A 78 10.81 9.32 -2.45
CA MET A 78 10.64 8.99 -1.04
C MET A 78 9.27 8.41 -0.76
N GLY A 79 9.19 7.54 0.26
CA GLY A 79 7.94 7.04 0.84
C GLY A 79 8.00 7.02 2.36
N GLU A 80 6.82 6.97 2.95
CA GLU A 80 6.65 7.06 4.40
C GLU A 80 6.50 5.68 5.04
N LEU A 81 6.72 5.63 6.35
CA LEU A 81 6.28 4.54 7.19
C LEU A 81 4.89 4.91 7.71
N ASP A 82 3.94 4.04 7.41
CA ASP A 82 2.52 4.26 7.55
C ASP A 82 1.91 5.24 6.50
N HIS A 83 0.59 5.19 6.36
CA HIS A 83 -0.13 5.84 5.27
C HIS A 83 -0.83 7.08 5.78
N PRO A 84 -0.34 8.30 5.47
CA PRO A 84 -1.07 9.51 5.84
C PRO A 84 -2.30 9.73 4.94
N GLU A 85 -3.31 10.41 5.45
CA GLU A 85 -4.43 10.93 4.66
C GLU A 85 -4.06 12.20 3.86
N SER A 86 -2.83 12.27 3.36
CA SER A 86 -2.27 13.44 2.70
C SER A 86 -1.68 13.08 1.35
N SER A 87 -1.79 13.98 0.37
CA SER A 87 -1.08 13.87 -0.91
C SER A 87 0.38 14.34 -0.84
N VAL A 88 0.78 14.98 0.26
CA VAL A 88 2.14 15.51 0.48
C VAL A 88 2.91 14.57 1.39
N ILE A 89 4.16 14.26 1.02
CA ILE A 89 5.06 13.44 1.82
C ILE A 89 5.53 14.23 3.05
N ASN A 90 5.31 13.65 4.24
CA ASN A 90 5.83 14.18 5.49
C ASN A 90 7.27 13.69 5.71
N LEU A 91 8.24 14.59 5.58
CA LEU A 91 9.66 14.26 5.71
C LEU A 91 10.05 13.65 7.07
N GLN A 92 9.27 13.86 8.13
CA GLN A 92 9.50 13.24 9.42
C GLN A 92 9.24 11.73 9.42
N ASN A 93 8.33 11.27 8.53
CA ASN A 93 7.92 9.88 8.42
C ASN A 93 8.63 9.12 7.28
N VAL A 94 9.49 9.81 6.52
CA VAL A 94 10.22 9.18 5.41
C VAL A 94 11.05 8.01 5.93
N SER A 95 10.81 6.83 5.40
CA SER A 95 11.47 5.59 5.78
C SER A 95 12.35 5.01 4.68
N HIS A 96 12.08 5.34 3.43
CA HIS A 96 12.73 4.73 2.27
C HIS A 96 12.71 5.63 1.04
N ASN A 97 13.46 5.22 0.02
CA ASN A 97 13.50 5.83 -1.31
C ASN A 97 13.48 4.75 -2.39
N ILE A 98 12.63 4.88 -3.38
CA ILE A 98 12.60 3.97 -4.53
C ILE A 98 13.80 4.28 -5.43
N LYS A 99 14.61 3.24 -5.75
CA LYS A 99 15.81 3.40 -6.58
C LYS A 99 15.56 3.11 -8.05
N ARG A 100 14.66 2.19 -8.33
CA ARG A 100 14.21 1.85 -9.68
C ARG A 100 12.91 1.07 -9.64
N CYS A 101 12.17 1.11 -10.75
CA CYS A 101 11.02 0.27 -11.01
C CYS A 101 11.17 -0.39 -12.39
N TRP A 102 10.62 -1.59 -12.55
CA TRP A 102 10.54 -2.27 -13.84
C TRP A 102 9.33 -3.19 -13.88
N TRP A 103 8.96 -3.65 -15.06
CA TRP A 103 7.86 -4.58 -15.25
C TRP A 103 8.34 -6.03 -15.24
N ASP A 104 7.59 -6.90 -14.58
CA ASP A 104 7.68 -8.36 -14.70
C ASP A 104 6.25 -8.90 -14.94
N GLY A 105 5.92 -9.16 -16.21
CA GLY A 105 4.53 -9.44 -16.60
C GLY A 105 3.61 -8.25 -16.33
N ASP A 106 2.65 -8.43 -15.43
CA ASP A 106 1.74 -7.38 -14.96
C ASP A 106 2.13 -6.80 -13.59
N ASP A 107 3.24 -7.28 -13.03
CA ASP A 107 3.78 -6.76 -11.78
C ASP A 107 4.76 -5.61 -12.03
N VAL A 108 4.60 -4.54 -11.28
CA VAL A 108 5.59 -3.49 -11.11
C VAL A 108 6.52 -3.91 -10.00
N MET A 109 7.74 -4.24 -10.36
CA MET A 109 8.82 -4.55 -9.42
C MET A 109 9.57 -3.29 -9.04
N GLY A 110 10.18 -3.27 -7.86
CA GLY A 110 11.02 -2.14 -7.44
C GLY A 110 12.15 -2.52 -6.50
N ASP A 111 13.24 -1.77 -6.61
CA ASP A 111 14.31 -1.73 -5.61
C ASP A 111 14.06 -0.55 -4.67
N VAL A 112 14.00 -0.84 -3.38
CA VAL A 112 13.68 0.09 -2.31
C VAL A 112 14.84 0.18 -1.33
N GLU A 113 15.40 1.36 -1.19
CA GLU A 113 16.46 1.65 -0.22
C GLU A 113 15.83 2.13 1.10
N VAL A 114 16.04 1.38 2.17
CA VAL A 114 15.64 1.79 3.52
C VAL A 114 16.63 2.83 4.03
N LEU A 115 16.14 4.04 4.29
CA LEU A 115 16.96 5.18 4.69
C LEU A 115 17.31 5.14 6.18
N PRO A 116 18.44 5.73 6.61
CA PRO A 116 18.83 5.83 8.02
C PRO A 116 18.08 6.96 8.76
N THR A 117 16.81 7.15 8.47
CA THR A 117 15.90 8.06 9.19
C THR A 117 15.32 7.36 10.41
N PRO A 118 14.71 8.07 11.37
CA PRO A 118 14.00 7.43 12.48
C PRO A 118 12.95 6.40 12.02
N ALA A 119 12.11 6.75 11.03
CA ALA A 119 11.11 5.85 10.45
C ALA A 119 11.75 4.68 9.70
N GLY A 120 12.84 4.91 8.95
CA GLY A 120 13.57 3.85 8.27
C GLY A 120 14.27 2.88 9.23
N ASN A 121 14.78 3.36 10.36
CA ASN A 121 15.33 2.49 11.40
C ASN A 121 14.26 1.60 12.05
N ILE A 122 13.04 2.12 12.25
CA ILE A 122 11.89 1.32 12.70
C ILE A 122 11.59 0.24 11.65
N LEU A 123 11.46 0.61 10.39
CA LEU A 123 11.21 -0.32 9.29
C LEU A 123 12.28 -1.42 9.22
N LYS A 124 13.56 -1.06 9.33
CA LYS A 124 14.69 -1.99 9.36
C LYS A 124 14.61 -2.96 10.54
N ALA A 125 14.23 -2.48 11.72
CA ALA A 125 14.02 -3.31 12.91
C ALA A 125 12.86 -4.29 12.75
N LEU A 126 11.76 -3.86 12.13
CA LEU A 126 10.61 -4.74 11.81
C LEU A 126 11.04 -5.88 10.87
N PHE A 127 11.75 -5.58 9.79
CA PHE A 127 12.30 -6.58 8.88
C PHE A 127 13.25 -7.55 9.56
N ALA A 128 14.16 -7.04 10.43
CA ALA A 128 15.10 -7.86 11.18
C ALA A 128 14.38 -8.82 12.14
N SER A 129 13.26 -8.38 12.70
CA SER A 129 12.40 -9.20 13.59
C SER A 129 11.55 -10.21 12.82
N GLY A 130 11.61 -10.22 11.47
CA GLY A 130 10.80 -11.11 10.63
C GLY A 130 9.33 -10.70 10.57
N ILE A 131 9.02 -9.46 10.91
CA ILE A 131 7.67 -8.91 10.79
C ILE A 131 7.41 -8.60 9.31
N THR A 132 6.29 -9.07 8.81
CA THR A 132 5.83 -8.76 7.46
C THR A 132 5.16 -7.40 7.46
N VAL A 133 5.67 -6.51 6.65
CA VAL A 133 5.04 -5.24 6.33
C VAL A 133 4.60 -5.24 4.87
N GLY A 134 3.59 -4.45 4.55
CA GLY A 134 3.15 -4.28 3.19
C GLY A 134 3.70 -3.03 2.56
N ILE A 135 3.57 -2.94 1.24
CA ILE A 135 3.79 -1.71 0.50
C ILE A 135 2.50 -1.30 -0.20
N SER A 136 2.23 -0.02 -0.24
CA SER A 136 0.98 0.53 -0.76
C SER A 136 1.25 1.74 -1.63
N SER A 137 0.71 1.76 -2.84
CA SER A 137 0.76 2.96 -3.69
C SER A 137 -0.19 4.02 -3.16
N ARG A 138 0.23 5.26 -3.23
CA ARG A 138 -0.56 6.45 -2.97
C ARG A 138 -0.59 7.30 -4.23
N GLY A 139 -1.78 7.63 -4.68
CA GLY A 139 -2.00 8.42 -5.89
C GLY A 139 -3.28 9.22 -5.83
N MET A 140 -3.45 10.10 -6.80
CA MET A 140 -4.64 10.91 -7.00
C MET A 140 -5.29 10.56 -8.33
N GLY A 141 -6.61 10.51 -8.37
CA GLY A 141 -7.33 10.23 -9.60
C GLY A 141 -8.81 9.99 -9.39
N SER A 142 -9.52 9.74 -10.46
CA SER A 142 -10.92 9.33 -10.45
C SER A 142 -11.05 7.84 -10.72
N VAL A 143 -12.18 7.28 -10.33
CA VAL A 143 -12.52 5.88 -10.56
C VAL A 143 -13.88 5.77 -11.22
N SER A 144 -14.12 4.69 -11.96
CA SER A 144 -15.40 4.33 -12.55
C SER A 144 -15.82 2.94 -12.08
N GLU A 145 -17.07 2.81 -11.66
CA GLU A 145 -17.61 1.50 -11.27
C GLU A 145 -17.96 0.69 -12.51
N ASN A 146 -17.50 -0.55 -12.56
CA ASN A 146 -17.93 -1.57 -13.50
C ASN A 146 -18.90 -2.52 -12.78
N LEU A 147 -20.19 -2.20 -12.86
CA LEU A 147 -21.25 -2.98 -12.18
C LEU A 147 -21.35 -4.42 -12.70
N ALA A 148 -20.94 -4.69 -13.94
CA ALA A 148 -20.99 -6.02 -14.53
C ALA A 148 -19.94 -6.97 -13.92
N GLU A 149 -18.80 -6.45 -13.55
CA GLU A 149 -17.69 -7.21 -12.98
C GLU A 149 -17.53 -7.01 -11.47
N GLY A 150 -18.29 -6.08 -10.89
CA GLY A 150 -18.16 -5.72 -9.48
C GLY A 150 -16.76 -5.17 -9.14
N THR A 151 -16.19 -4.43 -10.08
CA THR A 151 -14.86 -3.80 -9.96
C THR A 151 -14.97 -2.28 -10.03
N VAL A 152 -13.92 -1.61 -9.57
CA VAL A 152 -13.75 -0.17 -9.66
C VAL A 152 -12.49 0.12 -10.47
N GLU A 153 -12.63 0.65 -11.67
CA GLU A 153 -11.51 0.90 -12.58
C GLU A 153 -10.95 2.31 -12.39
N VAL A 154 -9.64 2.39 -12.24
CA VAL A 154 -8.90 3.67 -12.15
C VAL A 154 -8.86 4.34 -13.53
N GLN A 155 -9.12 5.64 -13.55
CA GLN A 155 -9.25 6.39 -14.78
C GLN A 155 -7.94 7.06 -15.23
N ASP A 156 -7.96 7.63 -16.42
CA ASP A 156 -6.79 8.21 -17.11
C ASP A 156 -6.20 9.46 -16.44
N ASP A 157 -6.90 10.05 -15.48
CA ASP A 157 -6.42 11.18 -14.66
C ASP A 157 -5.65 10.74 -13.41
N PHE A 158 -5.33 9.46 -13.31
CA PHE A 158 -4.52 8.94 -12.21
C PHE A 158 -3.10 9.50 -12.25
N GLU A 159 -2.60 9.94 -11.09
CA GLU A 159 -1.23 10.38 -10.83
C GLU A 159 -0.66 9.56 -9.66
N LEU A 160 0.46 8.89 -9.89
CA LEU A 160 1.19 8.17 -8.84
C LEU A 160 2.04 9.16 -8.03
N LEU A 161 1.83 9.21 -6.72
CA LEU A 161 2.59 10.09 -5.81
C LEU A 161 3.80 9.38 -5.21
N CYS A 162 3.60 8.20 -4.60
CA CYS A 162 4.64 7.42 -3.95
C CYS A 162 4.15 5.99 -3.63
N TRP A 163 5.05 5.19 -3.06
CA TRP A 163 4.72 3.97 -2.32
C TRP A 163 5.12 4.15 -0.86
N ASP A 164 4.29 3.67 0.06
CA ASP A 164 4.51 3.74 1.51
C ASP A 164 4.55 2.34 2.11
N PHE A 165 5.37 2.13 3.15
CA PHE A 165 5.30 0.90 3.92
C PHE A 165 4.22 0.98 4.99
N VAL A 166 3.35 -0.02 5.04
CA VAL A 166 2.17 -0.04 5.91
C VAL A 166 2.06 -1.34 6.71
N SER A 167 1.48 -1.25 7.92
CA SER A 167 1.37 -2.37 8.86
C SER A 167 0.23 -3.33 8.51
N THR A 168 -0.86 -2.82 7.94
CA THR A 168 -2.08 -3.61 7.76
C THR A 168 -2.66 -3.39 6.37
N PRO A 169 -2.95 -4.49 5.65
CA PRO A 169 -3.79 -4.38 4.47
C PRO A 169 -5.21 -4.02 4.89
N SER A 170 -5.84 -3.16 4.13
CA SER A 170 -7.27 -2.83 4.31
C SER A 170 -8.21 -4.01 4.06
N THR A 171 -7.69 -5.23 3.86
CA THR A 171 -8.49 -6.43 3.58
C THR A 171 -7.93 -7.67 4.27
N GLN A 172 -8.85 -8.45 4.84
CA GLN A 172 -8.61 -9.76 5.45
C GLN A 172 -7.97 -10.75 4.46
N GLY A 173 -6.88 -11.42 4.87
CA GLY A 173 -6.31 -12.57 4.18
C GLY A 173 -4.94 -12.37 3.50
N ALA A 174 -4.35 -11.18 3.48
CA ALA A 174 -3.04 -10.93 2.86
C ALA A 174 -1.89 -10.99 3.87
N PHE A 175 -1.80 -12.08 4.64
CA PHE A 175 -0.63 -12.38 5.44
C PHE A 175 0.28 -13.31 4.65
N MET A 176 1.47 -12.83 4.27
CA MET A 176 2.49 -13.70 3.70
C MET A 176 3.40 -14.22 4.80
N THR A 177 3.50 -15.54 4.86
CA THR A 177 4.40 -16.27 5.75
C THR A 177 5.85 -16.17 5.29
N PRO A 178 6.83 -16.16 6.22
CA PRO A 178 8.24 -16.30 5.87
C PRO A 178 8.46 -17.57 5.03
N LYS A 179 9.33 -17.51 4.01
CA LYS A 179 9.71 -18.67 3.20
C LYS A 179 10.11 -19.84 4.11
N GLY A 180 9.31 -20.90 4.12
CA GLY A 180 9.60 -22.14 4.86
C GLY A 180 8.42 -22.80 5.56
N ARG A 181 7.24 -22.16 5.60
CA ARG A 181 6.01 -22.83 6.07
C ARG A 181 4.95 -22.79 4.97
N ALA A 182 4.63 -23.97 4.44
CA ALA A 182 3.45 -24.12 3.61
C ALA A 182 2.21 -23.75 4.43
N LEU A 183 1.42 -22.80 3.89
CA LEU A 183 0.08 -22.52 4.41
C LEU A 183 -0.74 -23.80 4.18
N GLN A 184 -1.21 -24.42 5.23
CA GLN A 184 -2.29 -25.39 5.12
C GLN A 184 -3.56 -24.61 4.75
N GLU A 185 -3.98 -24.76 3.51
CA GLU A 185 -5.32 -24.34 3.08
C GLU A 185 -6.34 -25.07 3.96
N GLY A 186 -7.25 -24.31 4.59
CA GLY A 186 -8.40 -24.87 5.28
C GLY A 186 -8.57 -24.55 6.75
N LYS A 187 -7.75 -23.69 7.36
CA LYS A 187 -8.11 -23.14 8.68
C LYS A 187 -8.86 -21.82 8.50
N GLU A 188 -10.15 -21.86 8.74
CA GLU A 188 -10.96 -20.67 9.01
C GLU A 188 -10.26 -19.85 10.09
N ILE A 189 -9.81 -18.65 9.73
CA ILE A 189 -9.31 -17.68 10.70
C ILE A 189 -10.55 -17.24 11.48
N PRO A 190 -10.61 -17.42 12.82
CA PRO A 190 -11.73 -16.91 13.57
C PRO A 190 -11.83 -15.42 13.30
N GLU A 191 -13.01 -15.01 12.86
CA GLU A 191 -13.42 -13.62 12.74
C GLU A 191 -13.17 -12.93 14.08
N TYR A 192 -11.98 -12.35 14.26
CA TYR A 192 -11.68 -11.53 15.42
C TYR A 192 -12.43 -10.22 15.24
N LYS A 193 -13.61 -10.26 15.74
CA LYS A 193 -14.62 -9.23 15.67
C LYS A 193 -14.20 -8.04 16.47
N TYR A 194 -14.30 -6.91 15.85
CA TYR A 194 -14.62 -5.65 16.53
C TYR A 194 -16.01 -5.69 17.22
N THR A 195 -16.59 -6.89 17.43
CA THR A 195 -17.91 -7.07 18.04
C THR A 195 -17.94 -6.44 19.44
N ASN A 196 -16.86 -6.54 20.20
CA ASN A 196 -16.80 -5.92 21.52
C ASN A 196 -16.70 -4.39 21.42
N VAL A 197 -15.94 -3.85 20.45
CA VAL A 197 -15.83 -2.42 20.24
C VAL A 197 -17.15 -1.85 19.69
N ASN A 198 -17.78 -2.54 18.75
CA ASN A 198 -19.07 -2.14 18.22
C ASN A 198 -20.18 -2.24 19.27
N ASN A 199 -20.13 -3.21 20.18
CA ASN A 199 -21.08 -3.30 21.30
C ASN A 199 -20.84 -2.17 22.29
N ILE A 200 -19.59 -1.86 22.65
CA ILE A 200 -19.27 -0.74 23.54
C ILE A 200 -19.68 0.60 22.91
N ILE A 201 -19.44 0.80 21.62
CA ILE A 201 -19.87 2.02 20.91
C ILE A 201 -21.40 2.10 20.87
N ARG A 202 -22.08 0.96 20.63
CA ARG A 202 -23.54 0.91 20.64
C ARG A 202 -24.09 1.24 22.04
N ASP A 203 -23.53 0.68 23.10
CA ASP A 203 -23.93 0.94 24.47
C ASP A 203 -23.71 2.43 24.83
N ILE A 204 -22.59 3.02 24.46
CA ILE A 204 -22.32 4.44 24.69
C ILE A 204 -23.32 5.34 23.92
N ILE A 205 -23.67 4.99 22.68
CA ILE A 205 -24.65 5.73 21.88
C ILE A 205 -26.06 5.56 22.49
N CYS A 206 -26.40 4.37 22.96
CA CYS A 206 -27.67 4.07 23.58
C CYS A 206 -27.87 4.85 24.90
N ASP A 207 -26.85 4.88 25.75
CA ASP A 207 -26.86 5.59 27.02
C ASP A 207 -26.98 7.12 26.84
N ASN A 208 -26.39 7.66 25.77
CA ASN A 208 -26.42 9.10 25.52
C ASN A 208 -27.66 9.60 24.75
N THR A 209 -28.31 8.73 23.96
CA THR A 209 -29.42 9.16 23.09
C THR A 209 -30.77 8.65 23.51
N GLY A 210 -30.84 7.65 24.38
CA GLY A 210 -32.12 7.07 24.83
C GLY A 210 -32.93 6.37 23.74
N ILE A 211 -32.34 6.19 22.54
CA ILE A 211 -33.03 5.63 21.35
C ILE A 211 -32.39 4.27 21.00
N CYS A 212 -32.58 3.29 21.88
CA CYS A 212 -32.34 1.90 21.50
C CYS A 212 -33.64 1.12 21.48
N LYS A 213 -34.07 0.72 20.29
CA LYS A 213 -35.05 -0.34 20.17
C LYS A 213 -34.30 -1.68 20.17
N CYS A 214 -34.58 -2.50 21.16
CA CYS A 214 -34.21 -3.91 21.21
C CYS A 214 -34.74 -4.68 20.01
#